data_289801e909cd709c0c468a5663d7e8b3
#
_entry.id   289801e909cd709c0c468a5663d7e8b3
#
_cell.length_a   1.000
_cell.length_b   1.000
_cell.length_c   1.000
_cell.angle_alpha   90.00
_cell.angle_beta   90.00
_cell.angle_gamma   90.00
#
_symmetry.space_group_name_H-M   'P 1'
#
loop_
_entity.id
_entity.type
_entity.pdbx_description
1 polymer ?
#
loop_
_entity_poly.entity_id
_entity_poly.type
_entity_poly.pdbx_seq_one_letter_code
_entity_poly.pdbx_strand_id
1 'polypeptide(L)'
;YIFSGSALNQPAVASTSDIINGTGAQAGLTQIINERQQADLGATGMGRLSVSTSGSTVTLNQDGTPFGFQLTGVTSGLNGATVTGPSGSPPTISMALGSNPNDGDTISFQLTLPDGSTQTIALQATSSATPGNGQFSIGATQSATATNLQNALTSAITNLAQTTLPAASAMEAGNNFFSDPPQIVVPGAGNNYATATSLTNGTAANTVIWYTGEDSATPARQTQSAVVAPSTTIDYGMRANETAITNLIKNTAVLAATSYLPTNSNAQATYQALSQKLEGNLSPPSGTQTIADIESDIANAQTTVTNATKLNTQTQTTLSDILNNVDGVNQTQVGEQILTLQNSLSASMSVTARLAQLSLVNYLAPVSG
;
A
#
# COMPACT_ATOMS: atom_id res chain seq x y z
N TYR A 1 8.39 18.25 2.95
CA TYR A 1 8.93 16.94 2.53
C TYR A 1 7.78 15.94 2.51
N ILE A 2 7.51 15.32 1.36
CA ILE A 2 6.40 14.35 1.19
C ILE A 2 6.71 13.04 1.93
N PHE A 3 8.00 12.73 2.13
CA PHE A 3 8.51 11.59 2.87
C PHE A 3 9.53 12.07 3.90
N SER A 4 9.06 12.73 4.94
CA SER A 4 9.97 13.29 5.94
C SER A 4 10.51 12.21 6.86
N GLY A 5 11.76 11.85 6.69
CA GLY A 5 12.56 11.35 7.80
C GLY A 5 12.88 12.49 8.76
N SER A 6 12.99 12.22 10.04
CA SER A 6 13.42 13.19 11.04
C SER A 6 14.87 13.67 10.87
N ALA A 7 15.63 13.08 9.95
CA ALA A 7 17.00 13.42 9.62
C ALA A 7 17.08 14.05 8.22
N LEU A 8 17.65 15.23 8.12
CA LEU A 8 17.87 16.00 6.88
C LEU A 8 18.64 15.23 5.78
N ASN A 9 19.22 14.08 6.08
CA ASN A 9 20.14 13.34 5.20
C ASN A 9 19.77 11.89 4.94
N GLN A 10 18.60 11.38 5.40
CA GLN A 10 18.17 10.02 5.11
C GLN A 10 16.71 10.02 4.65
N PRO A 11 16.39 9.38 3.50
CA PRO A 11 15.02 9.20 3.08
C PRO A 11 14.28 8.32 4.10
N ALA A 12 13.01 8.64 4.37
CA ALA A 12 12.16 7.85 5.27
C ALA A 12 11.84 6.46 4.71
N VAL A 13 11.99 6.27 3.40
CA VAL A 13 11.74 5.01 2.69
C VAL A 13 13.08 4.47 2.21
N ALA A 14 13.33 3.19 2.43
CA ALA A 14 14.48 2.49 1.90
C ALA A 14 14.49 2.50 0.36
N SER A 15 15.66 2.36 -0.26
CA SER A 15 15.73 2.30 -1.73
C SER A 15 15.00 1.07 -2.26
N THR A 16 14.45 1.16 -3.49
CA THR A 16 13.79 0.02 -4.13
C THR A 16 14.73 -1.20 -4.24
N SER A 17 16.02 -0.95 -4.49
CA SER A 17 17.01 -2.03 -4.52
C SER A 17 17.17 -2.71 -3.18
N ASP A 18 17.24 -1.94 -2.08
CA ASP A 18 17.38 -2.50 -0.74
C ASP A 18 16.11 -3.26 -0.32
N ILE A 19 14.94 -2.69 -0.62
CA ILE A 19 13.66 -3.37 -0.37
C ILE A 19 13.61 -4.74 -1.07
N ILE A 20 13.97 -4.81 -2.34
CA ILE A 20 13.89 -6.04 -3.13
C ILE A 20 15.01 -7.01 -2.79
N ASN A 21 16.27 -6.54 -2.82
CA ASN A 21 17.45 -7.40 -2.79
C ASN A 21 18.12 -7.49 -1.43
N GLY A 22 17.80 -6.56 -0.52
CA GLY A 22 18.55 -6.40 0.72
C GLY A 22 19.85 -5.62 0.56
N THR A 23 20.55 -5.39 1.66
CA THR A 23 21.83 -4.71 1.67
C THR A 23 22.73 -5.24 2.78
N GLY A 24 23.95 -5.65 2.44
CA GLY A 24 24.89 -6.25 3.39
C GLY A 24 24.32 -7.50 4.07
N ALA A 25 24.14 -7.47 5.40
CA ALA A 25 23.55 -8.56 6.17
C ALA A 25 22.02 -8.47 6.31
N GLN A 26 21.41 -7.40 5.81
CA GLN A 26 19.99 -7.16 5.91
C GLN A 26 19.25 -7.86 4.77
N ALA A 27 18.35 -8.77 5.11
CA ALA A 27 17.51 -9.47 4.13
C ALA A 27 16.53 -8.50 3.47
N GLY A 28 16.42 -8.57 2.15
CA GLY A 28 15.37 -7.93 1.36
C GLY A 28 14.18 -8.86 1.13
N LEU A 29 13.17 -8.35 0.48
CA LEU A 29 11.91 -9.06 0.26
C LEU A 29 12.09 -10.37 -0.52
N THR A 30 12.99 -10.41 -1.52
CA THR A 30 13.28 -11.64 -2.27
C THR A 30 13.75 -12.78 -1.38
N GLN A 31 14.63 -12.50 -0.42
CA GLN A 31 15.11 -13.50 0.52
C GLN A 31 13.97 -13.94 1.46
N ILE A 32 13.22 -13.00 2.02
CA ILE A 32 12.12 -13.29 2.94
C ILE A 32 11.00 -14.10 2.27
N ILE A 33 10.70 -13.82 0.99
CA ILE A 33 9.78 -14.64 0.19
C ILE A 33 10.30 -16.07 0.07
N ASN A 34 11.57 -16.26 -0.28
CA ASN A 34 12.15 -17.59 -0.45
C ASN A 34 12.15 -18.39 0.86
N GLU A 35 12.48 -17.76 1.98
CA GLU A 35 12.46 -18.35 3.32
C GLU A 35 11.03 -18.75 3.73
N ARG A 36 10.07 -17.87 3.47
CA ARG A 36 8.65 -18.15 3.75
C ARG A 36 8.10 -19.26 2.86
N GLN A 37 8.41 -19.30 1.57
CA GLN A 37 8.00 -20.36 0.67
C GLN A 37 8.55 -21.73 1.11
N GLN A 38 9.80 -21.80 1.56
CA GLN A 38 10.36 -23.03 2.11
C GLN A 38 9.66 -23.44 3.40
N ALA A 39 9.40 -22.48 4.29
CA ALA A 39 8.69 -22.75 5.56
C ALA A 39 7.27 -23.27 5.32
N ASP A 40 6.54 -22.65 4.41
CA ASP A 40 5.16 -23.04 4.07
C ASP A 40 5.09 -24.36 3.31
N LEU A 41 6.05 -24.62 2.40
CA LEU A 41 6.12 -25.90 1.68
C LEU A 41 6.36 -27.09 2.62
N GLY A 42 7.20 -26.88 3.64
CA GLY A 42 7.59 -27.91 4.60
C GLY A 42 8.52 -29.00 3.99
N ALA A 43 9.05 -29.86 4.84
CA ALA A 43 10.01 -30.90 4.44
C ALA A 43 9.43 -31.96 3.51
N THR A 44 8.12 -32.19 3.54
CA THR A 44 7.42 -33.19 2.69
C THR A 44 7.04 -32.64 1.32
N GLY A 45 7.12 -31.33 1.10
CA GLY A 45 6.66 -30.70 -0.13
C GLY A 45 5.14 -30.66 -0.31
N MET A 46 4.38 -30.89 0.78
CA MET A 46 2.92 -30.95 0.79
C MET A 46 2.26 -29.79 1.55
N GLY A 47 2.97 -28.67 1.70
CA GLY A 47 2.41 -27.49 2.36
C GLY A 47 2.06 -27.74 3.83
N ARG A 48 2.89 -28.49 4.58
CA ARG A 48 2.70 -28.83 5.99
C ARG A 48 1.55 -29.80 6.26
N LEU A 49 1.03 -30.45 5.23
CA LEU A 49 0.06 -31.52 5.37
C LEU A 49 0.73 -32.89 5.19
N SER A 50 0.09 -33.93 5.69
CA SER A 50 0.44 -35.30 5.43
C SER A 50 -0.82 -36.16 5.30
N VAL A 51 -0.78 -37.12 4.39
CA VAL A 51 -1.89 -38.08 4.15
C VAL A 51 -1.39 -39.47 4.44
N SER A 52 -2.12 -40.24 5.24
CA SER A 52 -1.80 -41.62 5.55
C SER A 52 -3.04 -42.51 5.48
N THR A 53 -2.84 -43.82 5.28
CA THR A 53 -3.93 -44.82 5.33
C THR A 53 -3.62 -45.91 6.35
N SER A 54 -4.67 -46.41 7.00
CA SER A 54 -4.65 -47.60 7.83
C SER A 54 -5.91 -48.41 7.54
N GLY A 55 -5.75 -49.54 6.86
CA GLY A 55 -6.90 -50.33 6.38
C GLY A 55 -7.80 -49.53 5.42
N SER A 56 -9.05 -49.35 5.78
CA SER A 56 -10.03 -48.55 5.00
C SER A 56 -10.14 -47.10 5.47
N THR A 57 -9.25 -46.62 6.39
CA THR A 57 -9.28 -45.28 6.92
C THR A 57 -8.17 -44.46 6.30
N VAL A 58 -8.51 -43.28 5.71
CA VAL A 58 -7.59 -42.26 5.25
C VAL A 58 -7.56 -41.14 6.30
N THR A 59 -6.35 -40.66 6.64
CA THR A 59 -6.17 -39.57 7.61
C THR A 59 -5.37 -38.46 6.96
N LEU A 60 -5.89 -37.24 7.02
CA LEU A 60 -5.22 -36.01 6.61
C LEU A 60 -4.84 -35.22 7.87
N ASN A 61 -3.55 -35.01 8.07
CA ASN A 61 -3.02 -34.32 9.24
C ASN A 61 -2.36 -33.01 8.82
N GLN A 62 -2.52 -31.99 9.68
CA GLN A 62 -1.76 -30.75 9.63
C GLN A 62 -0.61 -30.80 10.66
N ASP A 63 0.52 -30.14 10.38
CA ASP A 63 1.58 -30.02 11.37
C ASP A 63 1.36 -28.84 12.28
N GLY A 64 1.17 -28.66 13.38
CA GLY A 64 0.77 -27.56 14.27
C GLY A 64 1.59 -26.25 14.19
N THR A 65 2.16 -25.92 13.05
CA THR A 65 2.93 -24.69 12.81
C THR A 65 2.06 -23.59 12.18
N PRO A 66 2.46 -22.31 12.24
CA PRO A 66 1.75 -21.22 11.57
C PRO A 66 2.00 -21.19 10.06
N PHE A 67 2.66 -22.20 9.50
CA PHE A 67 3.07 -22.27 8.11
C PHE A 67 2.21 -23.24 7.31
N GLY A 68 2.20 -23.04 5.98
CA GLY A 68 1.54 -23.91 5.02
C GLY A 68 0.03 -23.82 5.04
N PHE A 69 -0.62 -24.91 4.61
CA PHE A 69 -2.06 -25.02 4.60
C PHE A 69 -2.63 -25.27 5.99
N GLN A 70 -3.75 -24.61 6.28
CA GLN A 70 -4.52 -24.84 7.50
C GLN A 70 -5.83 -25.56 7.14
N LEU A 71 -6.14 -26.68 7.80
CA LEU A 71 -7.35 -27.42 7.61
C LEU A 71 -8.54 -26.71 8.26
N THR A 72 -9.52 -26.27 7.47
CA THR A 72 -10.66 -25.49 7.97
C THR A 72 -12.02 -26.21 7.81
N GLY A 73 -12.10 -27.21 6.93
CA GLY A 73 -13.36 -27.93 6.74
C GLY A 73 -13.24 -29.17 5.88
N VAL A 74 -14.23 -30.04 6.01
CA VAL A 74 -14.47 -31.19 5.12
C VAL A 74 -15.97 -31.39 4.92
N THR A 75 -16.37 -31.67 3.68
CA THR A 75 -17.75 -32.04 3.34
C THR A 75 -17.68 -33.33 2.52
N SER A 76 -18.44 -34.35 2.92
CA SER A 76 -18.43 -35.64 2.26
C SER A 76 -19.84 -36.06 1.84
N GLY A 77 -19.97 -36.45 0.56
CA GLY A 77 -21.13 -37.19 0.00
C GLY A 77 -20.77 -38.63 -0.33
N LEU A 78 -19.63 -39.15 0.18
CA LEU A 78 -19.24 -40.55 -0.04
C LEU A 78 -20.18 -41.49 0.68
N ASN A 79 -20.88 -42.32 -0.05
CA ASN A 79 -21.78 -43.30 0.52
C ASN A 79 -21.00 -44.34 1.36
N GLY A 80 -21.50 -44.65 2.56
CA GLY A 80 -20.86 -45.60 3.46
C GLY A 80 -19.56 -45.15 4.11
N ALA A 81 -19.17 -43.86 3.96
CA ALA A 81 -18.03 -43.29 4.65
C ALA A 81 -18.45 -42.54 5.91
N THR A 82 -17.66 -42.70 6.98
CA THR A 82 -17.71 -41.82 8.17
C THR A 82 -16.56 -40.87 8.13
N VAL A 83 -16.87 -39.55 8.01
CA VAL A 83 -15.86 -38.49 7.96
C VAL A 83 -15.98 -37.63 9.20
N THR A 84 -14.87 -37.40 9.88
CA THR A 84 -14.76 -36.60 11.11
C THR A 84 -13.64 -35.56 11.01
N GLY A 85 -13.85 -34.43 11.65
CA GLY A 85 -12.88 -33.33 11.69
C GLY A 85 -13.24 -32.16 10.76
N PRO A 86 -12.37 -31.13 10.63
CA PRO A 86 -11.09 -30.99 11.33
C PRO A 86 -11.26 -30.93 12.86
N SER A 87 -10.47 -31.73 13.59
CA SER A 87 -10.51 -31.75 15.04
C SER A 87 -9.12 -32.03 15.62
N GLY A 88 -8.91 -31.67 16.90
CA GLY A 88 -7.62 -31.80 17.57
C GLY A 88 -6.74 -30.56 17.40
N SER A 89 -5.55 -30.62 18.01
CA SER A 89 -4.49 -29.61 17.92
C SER A 89 -3.13 -30.34 17.88
N PRO A 90 -2.53 -30.43 16.70
CA PRO A 90 -2.98 -29.91 15.37
C PRO A 90 -4.22 -30.58 14.81
N PRO A 91 -4.93 -29.91 13.88
CA PRO A 91 -6.14 -30.42 13.28
C PRO A 91 -5.90 -31.66 12.41
N THR A 92 -6.85 -32.59 12.49
CA THR A 92 -6.85 -33.85 11.72
C THR A 92 -8.24 -34.12 11.16
N ILE A 93 -8.31 -34.64 9.92
CA ILE A 93 -9.52 -35.16 9.28
C ILE A 93 -9.34 -36.67 9.11
N SER A 94 -10.33 -37.46 9.56
CA SER A 94 -10.36 -38.91 9.39
C SER A 94 -11.53 -39.32 8.54
N MET A 95 -11.30 -40.21 7.57
CA MET A 95 -12.26 -40.71 6.60
C MET A 95 -12.23 -42.23 6.61
N ALA A 96 -13.17 -42.85 7.33
CA ALA A 96 -13.30 -44.32 7.42
C ALA A 96 -14.33 -44.80 6.41
N LEU A 97 -13.91 -45.62 5.45
CA LEU A 97 -14.77 -46.23 4.44
C LEU A 97 -15.36 -47.54 4.98
N GLY A 98 -16.61 -47.51 5.40
CA GLY A 98 -17.36 -48.70 5.84
C GLY A 98 -17.89 -49.55 4.66
N SER A 99 -18.07 -48.93 3.49
CA SER A 99 -18.31 -49.55 2.20
C SER A 99 -17.61 -48.79 1.09
N ASN A 100 -17.51 -49.36 -0.11
CA ASN A 100 -17.05 -48.61 -1.27
C ASN A 100 -18.10 -47.51 -1.61
N PRO A 101 -17.67 -46.27 -1.94
CA PRO A 101 -18.56 -45.23 -2.41
C PRO A 101 -19.17 -45.59 -3.76
N ASN A 102 -20.23 -44.89 -4.15
CA ASN A 102 -20.81 -45.00 -5.48
C ASN A 102 -19.99 -44.18 -6.50
N ASP A 103 -20.12 -44.57 -7.77
CA ASP A 103 -19.60 -43.76 -8.87
C ASP A 103 -20.26 -42.37 -8.86
N GLY A 104 -19.47 -41.34 -8.92
CA GLY A 104 -19.95 -39.95 -8.85
C GLY A 104 -19.99 -39.32 -7.44
N ASP A 105 -19.86 -40.10 -6.37
CA ASP A 105 -19.78 -39.55 -5.00
C ASP A 105 -18.60 -38.60 -4.83
N THR A 106 -18.77 -37.59 -4.01
CA THR A 106 -17.74 -36.53 -3.86
C THR A 106 -17.32 -36.29 -2.42
N ILE A 107 -16.07 -35.84 -2.24
CA ILE A 107 -15.56 -35.30 -0.98
C ILE A 107 -14.79 -34.03 -1.25
N SER A 108 -14.97 -33.02 -0.39
CA SER A 108 -14.31 -31.73 -0.53
C SER A 108 -13.62 -31.33 0.77
N PHE A 109 -12.38 -30.82 0.67
CA PHE A 109 -11.58 -30.33 1.76
C PHE A 109 -11.39 -28.83 1.61
N GLN A 110 -11.60 -28.06 2.68
CA GLN A 110 -11.36 -26.62 2.72
C GLN A 110 -10.03 -26.34 3.42
N LEU A 111 -9.20 -25.56 2.76
CA LEU A 111 -7.88 -25.15 3.22
C LEU A 111 -7.81 -23.63 3.27
N THR A 112 -7.21 -23.08 4.33
CA THR A 112 -6.78 -21.68 4.36
C THR A 112 -5.30 -21.62 4.05
N LEU A 113 -4.90 -20.70 3.17
CA LEU A 113 -3.52 -20.45 2.76
C LEU A 113 -2.87 -19.42 3.70
N PRO A 114 -1.54 -19.28 3.65
CA PRO A 114 -0.81 -18.33 4.51
C PRO A 114 -1.30 -16.87 4.45
N ASP A 115 -1.76 -16.42 3.29
CA ASP A 115 -2.31 -15.08 3.06
C ASP A 115 -3.78 -14.91 3.48
N GLY A 116 -4.35 -15.92 4.17
CA GLY A 116 -5.74 -15.93 4.60
C GLY A 116 -6.76 -16.30 3.51
N SER A 117 -6.36 -16.46 2.26
CA SER A 117 -7.26 -16.91 1.20
C SER A 117 -7.61 -18.39 1.35
N THR A 118 -8.75 -18.82 0.82
CA THR A 118 -9.23 -20.20 0.93
C THR A 118 -9.12 -20.95 -0.38
N GLN A 119 -8.87 -22.28 -0.28
CA GLN A 119 -8.87 -23.21 -1.41
C GLN A 119 -9.69 -24.44 -1.08
N THR A 120 -10.30 -25.03 -2.10
CA THR A 120 -11.06 -26.26 -1.97
C THR A 120 -10.45 -27.34 -2.86
N ILE A 121 -10.16 -28.50 -2.26
CA ILE A 121 -9.82 -29.72 -2.98
C ILE A 121 -11.10 -30.55 -3.06
N ALA A 122 -11.64 -30.75 -4.26
CA ALA A 122 -12.76 -31.62 -4.49
C ALA A 122 -12.30 -32.89 -5.22
N LEU A 123 -12.66 -34.06 -4.69
CA LEU A 123 -12.35 -35.36 -5.27
C LEU A 123 -13.63 -36.14 -5.50
N GLN A 124 -13.72 -36.82 -6.65
CA GLN A 124 -14.89 -37.64 -7.06
C GLN A 124 -14.49 -39.10 -7.19
N ALA A 125 -15.28 -39.96 -6.59
CA ALA A 125 -15.16 -41.40 -6.80
C ALA A 125 -15.57 -41.77 -8.22
N THR A 126 -14.81 -42.65 -8.88
CA THR A 126 -15.12 -43.14 -10.20
C THR A 126 -14.89 -44.64 -10.31
N SER A 127 -15.77 -45.34 -11.06
CA SER A 127 -15.59 -46.73 -11.42
C SER A 127 -14.53 -46.95 -12.51
N SER A 128 -14.02 -45.85 -13.12
CA SER A 128 -12.95 -45.94 -14.11
C SER A 128 -11.62 -46.38 -13.47
N ALA A 129 -10.93 -47.32 -14.14
CA ALA A 129 -9.60 -47.75 -13.75
C ALA A 129 -8.52 -46.66 -14.02
N THR A 130 -8.83 -45.67 -14.88
CA THR A 130 -7.97 -44.51 -15.20
C THR A 130 -8.69 -43.24 -14.82
N PRO A 131 -8.61 -42.82 -13.52
CA PRO A 131 -9.28 -41.62 -13.06
C PRO A 131 -8.68 -40.35 -13.69
N GLY A 132 -9.53 -39.37 -13.96
CA GLY A 132 -9.12 -38.03 -14.39
C GLY A 132 -8.62 -37.18 -13.22
N ASN A 133 -8.21 -35.94 -13.52
CA ASN A 133 -7.84 -34.98 -12.48
C ASN A 133 -9.05 -34.76 -11.54
N GLY A 134 -8.78 -34.73 -10.22
CA GLY A 134 -9.81 -34.55 -9.21
C GLY A 134 -10.69 -35.84 -9.02
N GLN A 135 -10.25 -36.98 -9.51
CA GLN A 135 -10.97 -38.27 -9.34
C GLN A 135 -10.10 -39.32 -8.66
N PHE A 136 -10.72 -40.27 -8.00
CA PHE A 136 -10.07 -41.48 -7.49
C PHE A 136 -10.87 -42.72 -7.87
N SER A 137 -10.18 -43.81 -8.24
CA SER A 137 -10.84 -45.06 -8.64
C SER A 137 -11.40 -45.79 -7.43
N ILE A 138 -12.64 -46.33 -7.56
CA ILE A 138 -13.22 -47.27 -6.63
C ILE A 138 -12.51 -48.60 -6.79
N GLY A 139 -11.85 -49.08 -5.73
CA GLY A 139 -11.15 -50.36 -5.71
C GLY A 139 -12.08 -51.54 -5.48
N ALA A 140 -11.54 -52.75 -5.63
CA ALA A 140 -12.26 -53.97 -5.32
C ALA A 140 -12.64 -54.13 -3.84
N THR A 141 -11.91 -53.41 -2.94
CA THR A 141 -12.12 -53.38 -1.49
C THR A 141 -12.07 -51.97 -0.98
N GLN A 142 -12.65 -51.72 0.21
CA GLN A 142 -12.57 -50.40 0.88
C GLN A 142 -11.12 -49.97 1.12
N SER A 143 -10.23 -50.90 1.45
CA SER A 143 -8.80 -50.59 1.64
C SER A 143 -8.12 -50.18 0.33
N ALA A 144 -8.45 -50.83 -0.80
CA ALA A 144 -7.95 -50.40 -2.11
C ALA A 144 -8.52 -49.02 -2.51
N THR A 145 -9.77 -48.75 -2.22
CA THR A 145 -10.41 -47.45 -2.45
C THR A 145 -9.76 -46.37 -1.57
N ALA A 146 -9.48 -46.67 -0.29
CA ALA A 146 -8.78 -45.74 0.62
C ALA A 146 -7.36 -45.40 0.11
N THR A 147 -6.62 -46.36 -0.40
CA THR A 147 -5.31 -46.14 -1.02
C THR A 147 -5.42 -45.23 -2.27
N ASN A 148 -6.43 -45.45 -3.12
CA ASN A 148 -6.68 -44.61 -4.29
C ASN A 148 -7.07 -43.19 -3.90
N LEU A 149 -7.91 -43.00 -2.88
CA LEU A 149 -8.27 -41.71 -2.31
C LEU A 149 -7.05 -41.00 -1.72
N GLN A 150 -6.19 -41.74 -0.96
CA GLN A 150 -4.94 -41.20 -0.44
C GLN A 150 -4.06 -40.66 -1.58
N ASN A 151 -3.86 -41.44 -2.64
CA ASN A 151 -3.01 -41.04 -3.78
C ASN A 151 -3.59 -39.82 -4.49
N ALA A 152 -4.88 -39.79 -4.75
CA ALA A 152 -5.53 -38.63 -5.37
C ALA A 152 -5.42 -37.35 -4.51
N LEU A 153 -5.68 -37.49 -3.20
CA LEU A 153 -5.57 -36.38 -2.25
C LEU A 153 -4.12 -35.87 -2.14
N THR A 154 -3.14 -36.77 -2.05
CA THR A 154 -1.70 -36.42 -2.05
C THR A 154 -1.33 -35.67 -3.31
N SER A 155 -1.78 -36.13 -4.48
CA SER A 155 -1.51 -35.48 -5.76
C SER A 155 -2.13 -34.08 -5.83
N ALA A 156 -3.37 -33.92 -5.37
CA ALA A 156 -4.07 -32.64 -5.35
C ALA A 156 -3.38 -31.63 -4.41
N ILE A 157 -3.01 -32.07 -3.19
CA ILE A 157 -2.28 -31.23 -2.23
C ILE A 157 -0.92 -30.84 -2.80
N THR A 158 -0.17 -31.77 -3.38
CA THR A 158 1.15 -31.49 -3.98
C THR A 158 1.04 -30.49 -5.13
N ASN A 159 0.02 -30.62 -5.97
CA ASN A 159 -0.24 -29.64 -7.03
C ASN A 159 -0.49 -28.23 -6.47
N LEU A 160 -1.37 -28.09 -5.47
CA LEU A 160 -1.60 -26.79 -4.82
C LEU A 160 -0.35 -26.27 -4.13
N ALA A 161 0.45 -27.13 -3.50
CA ALA A 161 1.69 -26.77 -2.83
C ALA A 161 2.75 -26.25 -3.81
N GLN A 162 2.70 -26.64 -5.07
CA GLN A 162 3.62 -26.22 -6.13
C GLN A 162 3.09 -25.06 -6.98
N THR A 163 1.84 -24.70 -6.88
CA THR A 163 1.20 -23.68 -7.73
C THR A 163 0.64 -22.50 -6.93
N THR A 164 -0.37 -22.74 -6.12
CA THR A 164 -1.10 -21.68 -5.39
C THR A 164 -0.40 -21.28 -4.09
N LEU A 165 0.18 -22.26 -3.37
CA LEU A 165 0.86 -21.99 -2.11
C LEU A 165 2.04 -21.04 -2.26
N PRO A 166 2.96 -21.17 -3.23
CA PRO A 166 4.07 -20.22 -3.38
C PRO A 166 3.62 -18.78 -3.60
N ALA A 167 2.48 -18.58 -4.30
CA ALA A 167 1.89 -17.26 -4.48
C ALA A 167 1.35 -16.69 -3.16
N ALA A 168 0.63 -17.51 -2.38
CA ALA A 168 0.13 -17.12 -1.06
C ALA A 168 1.28 -16.82 -0.08
N SER A 169 2.31 -17.65 -0.09
CA SER A 169 3.52 -17.45 0.72
C SER A 169 4.23 -16.14 0.38
N ALA A 170 4.31 -15.78 -0.91
CA ALA A 170 4.90 -14.52 -1.34
C ALA A 170 4.09 -13.31 -0.86
N MET A 171 2.75 -13.39 -0.93
CA MET A 171 1.87 -12.34 -0.41
C MET A 171 2.03 -12.17 1.10
N GLU A 172 2.05 -13.28 1.84
CA GLU A 172 2.21 -13.23 3.30
C GLU A 172 3.62 -12.78 3.72
N ALA A 173 4.65 -13.18 2.97
CA ALA A 173 6.00 -12.64 3.15
C ALA A 173 6.05 -11.12 2.95
N GLY A 174 5.30 -10.61 1.97
CA GLY A 174 5.09 -9.17 1.79
C GLY A 174 4.40 -8.53 2.99
N ASN A 175 3.32 -9.13 3.51
CA ASN A 175 2.65 -8.64 4.72
C ASN A 175 3.64 -8.57 5.90
N ASN A 176 4.42 -9.60 6.09
CA ASN A 176 5.41 -9.72 7.16
C ASN A 176 6.56 -8.71 7.01
N PHE A 177 7.07 -8.51 5.79
CA PHE A 177 8.16 -7.56 5.52
C PHE A 177 7.74 -6.10 5.73
N PHE A 178 6.51 -5.75 5.31
CA PHE A 178 5.97 -4.38 5.42
C PHE A 178 5.27 -4.11 6.76
N SER A 179 5.25 -5.07 7.70
CA SER A 179 4.80 -4.84 9.08
C SER A 179 5.83 -4.05 9.89
N ASP A 180 5.39 -3.49 11.00
CA ASP A 180 6.27 -2.80 11.95
C ASP A 180 6.10 -3.39 13.37
N PRO A 181 7.14 -4.07 13.89
CA PRO A 181 8.37 -4.49 13.21
C PRO A 181 8.12 -5.55 12.14
N PRO A 182 9.02 -5.69 11.13
CA PRO A 182 8.91 -6.77 10.15
C PRO A 182 9.01 -8.14 10.82
N GLN A 183 8.34 -9.14 10.24
CA GLN A 183 8.36 -10.51 10.74
C GLN A 183 9.20 -11.39 9.81
N ILE A 184 10.11 -12.17 10.39
CA ILE A 184 10.98 -13.09 9.66
C ILE A 184 10.82 -14.53 10.18
N VAL A 185 11.03 -15.50 9.30
CA VAL A 185 10.96 -16.91 9.62
C VAL A 185 12.19 -17.31 10.46
N VAL A 186 11.96 -17.99 11.60
CA VAL A 186 13.03 -18.60 12.37
C VAL A 186 13.37 -19.95 11.76
N PRO A 187 14.56 -20.14 11.19
CA PRO A 187 14.92 -21.43 10.61
C PRO A 187 15.02 -22.52 11.68
N GLY A 188 14.72 -23.74 11.31
CA GLY A 188 14.95 -24.90 12.17
C GLY A 188 16.44 -25.30 12.27
N ALA A 189 16.69 -26.44 12.83
CA ALA A 189 18.05 -26.95 13.02
C ALA A 189 18.84 -26.96 11.70
N GLY A 190 20.09 -26.48 11.72
CA GLY A 190 20.95 -26.40 10.55
C GLY A 190 20.54 -25.32 9.54
N ASN A 191 19.88 -24.26 9.96
CA ASN A 191 19.34 -23.18 9.12
C ASN A 191 18.35 -23.68 8.05
N ASN A 192 17.57 -24.69 8.39
CA ASN A 192 16.59 -25.31 7.48
C ASN A 192 15.21 -24.65 7.64
N TYR A 193 14.82 -23.81 6.69
CA TYR A 193 13.50 -23.15 6.70
C TYR A 193 12.32 -24.13 6.51
N ALA A 194 12.54 -25.25 5.81
CA ALA A 194 11.49 -26.28 5.68
C ALA A 194 11.07 -26.92 7.01
N THR A 195 11.89 -26.77 8.06
CA THR A 195 11.58 -27.25 9.42
C THR A 195 11.30 -26.11 10.42
N ALA A 196 11.12 -24.91 9.92
CA ALA A 196 10.75 -23.73 10.74
C ALA A 196 9.41 -23.96 11.45
N THR A 197 9.28 -23.41 12.67
CA THR A 197 8.06 -23.55 13.50
C THR A 197 7.51 -22.23 14.01
N SER A 198 8.22 -21.12 13.80
CA SER A 198 7.83 -19.81 14.33
C SER A 198 8.36 -18.65 13.49
N LEU A 199 7.78 -17.49 13.72
CA LEU A 199 8.24 -16.18 13.25
C LEU A 199 8.89 -15.43 14.42
N THR A 200 9.72 -14.44 14.11
CA THR A 200 10.28 -13.49 15.07
C THR A 200 10.35 -12.09 14.44
N ASN A 201 10.48 -11.07 15.28
CA ASN A 201 10.67 -9.71 14.83
C ASN A 201 12.04 -9.56 14.14
N GLY A 202 12.04 -9.02 12.93
CA GLY A 202 13.24 -8.55 12.27
C GLY A 202 13.76 -7.26 12.88
N THR A 203 15.05 -7.02 12.71
CA THR A 203 15.75 -5.83 13.20
C THR A 203 16.58 -5.20 12.09
N ALA A 204 16.98 -3.95 12.25
CA ALA A 204 17.89 -3.29 11.31
C ALA A 204 19.25 -3.98 11.15
N ALA A 205 19.58 -4.98 11.98
CA ALA A 205 20.78 -5.78 11.83
C ALA A 205 20.63 -6.93 10.82
N ASN A 206 19.42 -7.45 10.62
CA ASN A 206 19.16 -8.65 9.83
C ASN A 206 18.09 -8.48 8.73
N THR A 207 17.34 -7.37 8.75
CA THR A 207 16.24 -7.14 7.81
C THR A 207 16.23 -5.66 7.41
N VAL A 208 15.96 -5.38 6.15
CA VAL A 208 15.75 -4.01 5.69
C VAL A 208 14.48 -3.46 6.34
N ILE A 209 14.61 -2.36 7.08
CA ILE A 209 13.46 -1.60 7.56
C ILE A 209 13.02 -0.67 6.43
N TRP A 210 11.89 -0.98 5.81
CA TRP A 210 11.44 -0.28 4.61
C TRP A 210 11.04 1.17 4.85
N TYR A 211 10.57 1.49 6.07
CA TYR A 211 10.12 2.82 6.48
C TYR A 211 10.67 3.18 7.86
N THR A 212 11.29 4.35 7.96
CA THR A 212 11.89 4.90 9.19
C THR A 212 11.38 6.31 9.50
N GLY A 213 10.28 6.71 8.82
CA GLY A 213 9.65 8.01 9.04
C GLY A 213 8.74 8.03 10.27
N GLU A 214 7.89 9.05 10.33
CA GLU A 214 6.93 9.19 11.42
C GLU A 214 5.88 8.07 11.35
N ASP A 215 5.77 7.29 12.42
CA ASP A 215 4.82 6.19 12.59
C ASP A 215 3.62 6.65 13.44
N SER A 216 2.69 7.38 12.82
CA SER A 216 1.42 7.76 13.44
C SER A 216 0.27 7.14 12.67
N ALA A 217 -0.69 6.56 13.38
CA ALA A 217 -1.93 6.04 12.79
C ALA A 217 -2.79 7.15 12.16
N THR A 218 -2.58 8.42 12.57
CA THR A 218 -3.30 9.57 12.02
C THR A 218 -2.62 10.04 10.74
N PRO A 219 -3.33 10.17 9.61
CA PRO A 219 -2.75 10.68 8.37
C PRO A 219 -2.08 12.06 8.53
N ALA A 220 -1.00 12.30 7.78
CA ALA A 220 -0.29 13.58 7.82
C ALA A 220 -1.21 14.79 7.60
N ARG A 221 -2.20 14.64 6.72
CA ARG A 221 -3.22 15.67 6.43
C ARG A 221 -4.12 16.04 7.60
N GLN A 222 -4.11 15.28 8.70
CA GLN A 222 -4.84 15.60 9.93
C GLN A 222 -3.94 16.18 11.03
N THR A 223 -2.63 16.12 10.85
CA THR A 223 -1.64 16.56 11.86
C THR A 223 -0.73 17.67 11.37
N GLN A 224 -0.63 17.87 10.06
CA GLN A 224 0.22 18.88 9.43
C GLN A 224 -0.66 19.97 8.84
N SER A 225 -0.56 21.19 9.36
CA SER A 225 -1.32 22.32 8.85
C SER A 225 -0.45 23.54 8.59
N ALA A 226 -0.86 24.39 7.65
CA ALA A 226 -0.21 25.66 7.36
C ALA A 226 -1.26 26.77 7.19
N VAL A 227 -0.97 27.96 7.75
CA VAL A 227 -1.78 29.14 7.54
C VAL A 227 -1.39 29.77 6.20
N VAL A 228 -2.32 29.85 5.26
CA VAL A 228 -2.11 30.37 3.89
C VAL A 228 -2.71 31.75 3.68
N ALA A 229 -3.63 32.15 4.56
CA ALA A 229 -4.22 33.51 4.62
C ALA A 229 -4.66 33.81 6.05
N PRO A 230 -5.01 35.08 6.40
CA PRO A 230 -5.46 35.49 7.74
C PRO A 230 -6.64 34.69 8.20
N SER A 231 -7.01 33.75 8.50
CA SER A 231 -8.14 32.89 8.84
C SER A 231 -8.29 31.64 7.96
N THR A 232 -7.32 31.34 7.10
CA THR A 232 -7.37 30.17 6.23
C THR A 232 -6.19 29.26 6.54
N THR A 233 -6.49 28.09 7.09
CA THR A 233 -5.53 27.01 7.32
C THR A 233 -5.81 25.89 6.34
N ILE A 234 -4.77 25.29 5.82
CA ILE A 234 -4.84 24.07 5.03
C ILE A 234 -4.17 22.94 5.79
N ASP A 235 -4.72 21.75 5.63
CA ASP A 235 -4.11 20.51 6.07
C ASP A 235 -3.41 19.87 4.86
N TYR A 236 -2.21 19.37 5.06
CA TYR A 236 -1.38 18.88 3.95
C TYR A 236 -0.46 17.73 4.37
N GLY A 237 0.18 17.12 3.37
CA GLY A 237 1.16 16.07 3.56
C GLY A 237 0.61 14.68 3.33
N MET A 238 1.52 13.74 3.09
CA MET A 238 1.26 12.31 3.02
C MET A 238 2.50 11.55 3.52
N ARG A 239 2.28 10.30 3.96
CA ARG A 239 3.36 9.41 4.41
C ARG A 239 3.35 8.13 3.59
N ALA A 240 4.51 7.52 3.38
CA ALA A 240 4.61 6.27 2.65
C ALA A 240 3.99 5.09 3.40
N ASN A 241 3.87 5.16 4.73
CA ASN A 241 3.23 4.15 5.57
C ASN A 241 1.69 4.28 5.66
N GLU A 242 1.08 5.21 4.93
CA GLU A 242 -0.38 5.24 4.81
C GLU A 242 -0.88 3.99 4.09
N THR A 243 -1.97 3.40 4.57
CA THR A 243 -2.47 2.07 4.15
C THR A 243 -2.56 1.92 2.64
N ALA A 244 -3.11 2.92 1.92
CA ALA A 244 -3.24 2.86 0.46
C ALA A 244 -1.88 2.81 -0.24
N ILE A 245 -0.92 3.62 0.22
CA ILE A 245 0.43 3.71 -0.35
C ILE A 245 1.22 2.44 -0.01
N THR A 246 1.19 1.99 1.26
CA THR A 246 1.83 0.74 1.69
C THR A 246 1.31 -0.45 0.89
N ASN A 247 0.00 -0.57 0.67
CA ASN A 247 -0.56 -1.65 -0.12
C ASN A 247 -0.08 -1.62 -1.57
N LEU A 248 -0.01 -0.45 -2.20
CA LEU A 248 0.52 -0.32 -3.55
C LEU A 248 2.00 -0.73 -3.63
N ILE A 249 2.84 -0.19 -2.72
CA ILE A 249 4.28 -0.50 -2.66
C ILE A 249 4.48 -1.99 -2.41
N LYS A 250 3.80 -2.56 -1.41
CA LYS A 250 3.87 -3.98 -1.05
C LYS A 250 3.52 -4.89 -2.23
N ASN A 251 2.37 -4.69 -2.87
CA ASN A 251 1.94 -5.53 -3.98
C ASN A 251 2.90 -5.44 -5.18
N THR A 252 3.39 -4.23 -5.49
CA THR A 252 4.37 -4.02 -6.56
C THR A 252 5.72 -4.66 -6.20
N ALA A 253 6.17 -4.53 -4.95
CA ALA A 253 7.43 -5.11 -4.49
C ALA A 253 7.37 -6.65 -4.48
N VAL A 254 6.25 -7.26 -4.03
CA VAL A 254 6.05 -8.71 -4.08
C VAL A 254 6.13 -9.22 -5.52
N LEU A 255 5.47 -8.56 -6.47
CA LEU A 255 5.56 -8.92 -7.89
C LEU A 255 7.00 -8.83 -8.42
N ALA A 256 7.72 -7.76 -8.07
CA ALA A 256 9.10 -7.54 -8.51
C ALA A 256 10.11 -8.49 -7.86
N ALA A 257 9.87 -8.88 -6.59
CA ALA A 257 10.75 -9.78 -5.83
C ALA A 257 10.55 -11.25 -6.17
N THR A 258 9.40 -11.62 -6.78
CA THR A 258 9.09 -13.00 -7.14
C THR A 258 9.63 -13.32 -8.52
N SER A 259 10.54 -14.31 -8.61
CA SER A 259 11.10 -14.75 -9.89
C SER A 259 10.43 -16.02 -10.38
N TYR A 260 10.10 -16.04 -11.66
CA TYR A 260 9.50 -17.18 -12.36
C TYR A 260 10.49 -17.72 -13.38
N LEU A 261 11.17 -18.83 -13.04
CA LEU A 261 12.10 -19.47 -13.95
C LEU A 261 11.32 -20.23 -15.03
N PRO A 262 11.59 -20.01 -16.33
CA PRO A 262 10.90 -20.70 -17.42
C PRO A 262 11.07 -22.23 -17.39
N THR A 263 12.09 -22.72 -16.70
CA THR A 263 12.38 -24.15 -16.53
C THR A 263 11.47 -24.83 -15.49
N ASN A 264 10.73 -24.07 -14.67
CA ASN A 264 9.77 -24.64 -13.73
C ASN A 264 8.43 -24.85 -14.44
N SER A 265 7.97 -26.09 -14.56
CA SER A 265 6.69 -26.46 -15.19
C SER A 265 5.47 -25.79 -14.54
N ASN A 266 5.57 -25.41 -13.27
CA ASN A 266 4.49 -24.77 -12.51
C ASN A 266 4.60 -23.22 -12.50
N ALA A 267 5.64 -22.64 -13.10
CA ALA A 267 5.88 -21.20 -13.08
C ALA A 267 4.68 -20.38 -13.58
N GLN A 268 4.05 -20.82 -14.67
CA GLN A 268 2.88 -20.15 -15.22
C GLN A 268 1.69 -20.18 -14.26
N ALA A 269 1.41 -21.34 -13.65
CA ALA A 269 0.30 -21.48 -12.71
C ALA A 269 0.54 -20.66 -11.44
N THR A 270 1.77 -20.64 -10.93
CA THR A 270 2.17 -19.80 -9.78
C THR A 270 2.03 -18.31 -10.11
N TYR A 271 2.46 -17.88 -11.31
CA TYR A 271 2.31 -16.50 -11.75
C TYR A 271 0.84 -16.08 -11.85
N GLN A 272 0.00 -16.94 -12.44
CA GLN A 272 -1.45 -16.69 -12.53
C GLN A 272 -2.09 -16.58 -11.14
N ALA A 273 -1.73 -17.48 -10.22
CA ALA A 273 -2.20 -17.44 -8.84
C ALA A 273 -1.78 -16.15 -8.13
N LEU A 274 -0.51 -15.70 -8.30
CA LEU A 274 -0.04 -14.45 -7.74
C LEU A 274 -0.75 -13.25 -8.36
N SER A 275 -0.91 -13.22 -9.68
CA SER A 275 -1.58 -12.11 -10.37
C SER A 275 -3.02 -11.93 -9.89
N GLN A 276 -3.78 -13.03 -9.70
CA GLN A 276 -5.13 -12.98 -9.17
C GLN A 276 -5.19 -12.43 -7.74
N LYS A 277 -4.22 -12.80 -6.89
CA LYS A 277 -4.13 -12.29 -5.51
C LYS A 277 -3.78 -10.79 -5.49
N LEU A 278 -2.85 -10.37 -6.34
CA LEU A 278 -2.47 -8.96 -6.48
C LEU A 278 -3.65 -8.11 -6.99
N GLU A 279 -4.40 -8.59 -7.98
CA GLU A 279 -5.60 -7.92 -8.49
C GLU A 279 -6.66 -7.73 -7.39
N GLY A 280 -6.90 -8.78 -6.58
CA GLY A 280 -7.81 -8.69 -5.43
C GLY A 280 -7.35 -7.66 -4.39
N ASN A 281 -6.05 -7.58 -4.10
CA ASN A 281 -5.50 -6.65 -3.11
C ASN A 281 -5.39 -5.20 -3.61
N LEU A 282 -5.29 -4.98 -4.93
CA LEU A 282 -5.31 -3.65 -5.54
C LEU A 282 -6.74 -3.08 -5.64
N SER A 283 -7.74 -3.90 -5.39
CA SER A 283 -9.16 -3.51 -5.30
C SER A 283 -9.59 -3.49 -3.83
N PRO A 284 -9.27 -2.45 -3.06
CA PRO A 284 -9.49 -2.42 -1.63
C PRO A 284 -10.99 -2.48 -1.29
N PRO A 285 -11.37 -3.08 -0.16
CA PRO A 285 -12.74 -3.11 0.30
C PRO A 285 -13.32 -1.70 0.49
N SER A 286 -14.64 -1.56 0.31
CA SER A 286 -15.34 -0.29 0.57
C SER A 286 -15.07 0.21 1.99
N GLY A 287 -14.77 1.51 2.12
CA GLY A 287 -14.48 2.15 3.41
C GLY A 287 -13.01 2.10 3.85
N THR A 288 -12.12 1.50 3.06
CA THR A 288 -10.67 1.63 3.26
C THR A 288 -10.13 2.83 2.49
N GLN A 289 -9.07 3.46 3.01
CA GLN A 289 -8.41 4.57 2.33
C GLN A 289 -7.89 4.12 0.96
N THR A 290 -8.18 4.93 -0.06
CA THR A 290 -7.68 4.73 -1.43
C THR A 290 -6.67 5.82 -1.81
N ILE A 291 -5.89 5.59 -2.86
CA ILE A 291 -5.01 6.62 -3.45
C ILE A 291 -5.84 7.82 -3.92
N ALA A 292 -7.02 7.58 -4.50
CA ALA A 292 -7.92 8.64 -4.96
C ALA A 292 -8.42 9.55 -3.80
N ASP A 293 -8.62 9.00 -2.60
CA ASP A 293 -8.95 9.80 -1.41
C ASP A 293 -7.80 10.74 -1.05
N ILE A 294 -6.55 10.22 -1.05
CA ILE A 294 -5.35 11.01 -0.79
C ILE A 294 -5.18 12.12 -1.85
N GLU A 295 -5.35 11.79 -3.12
CA GLU A 295 -5.30 12.74 -4.23
C GLU A 295 -6.37 13.84 -4.09
N SER A 296 -7.58 13.47 -3.75
CA SER A 296 -8.69 14.41 -3.53
C SER A 296 -8.39 15.39 -2.39
N ASP A 297 -7.88 14.91 -1.26
CA ASP A 297 -7.50 15.74 -0.13
C ASP A 297 -6.41 16.74 -0.50
N ILE A 298 -5.36 16.27 -1.19
CA ILE A 298 -4.25 17.13 -1.64
C ILE A 298 -4.72 18.15 -2.69
N ALA A 299 -5.60 17.74 -3.62
CA ALA A 299 -6.15 18.64 -4.64
C ALA A 299 -7.01 19.75 -4.01
N ASN A 300 -7.78 19.45 -2.96
CA ASN A 300 -8.53 20.43 -2.19
C ASN A 300 -7.60 21.44 -1.50
N ALA A 301 -6.53 20.95 -0.86
CA ALA A 301 -5.51 21.83 -0.27
C ALA A 301 -4.85 22.71 -1.32
N GLN A 302 -4.47 22.17 -2.47
CA GLN A 302 -3.87 22.93 -3.58
C GLN A 302 -4.82 23.99 -4.14
N THR A 303 -6.11 23.68 -4.26
CA THR A 303 -7.14 24.64 -4.69
C THR A 303 -7.24 25.79 -3.69
N THR A 304 -7.23 25.50 -2.40
CA THR A 304 -7.26 26.52 -1.34
C THR A 304 -6.02 27.40 -1.37
N VAL A 305 -4.82 26.84 -1.55
CA VAL A 305 -3.57 27.62 -1.72
C VAL A 305 -3.65 28.53 -2.95
N THR A 306 -4.15 28.00 -4.06
CA THR A 306 -4.31 28.78 -5.30
C THR A 306 -5.24 29.97 -5.09
N ASN A 307 -6.37 29.78 -4.41
CA ASN A 307 -7.32 30.83 -4.12
C ASN A 307 -6.74 31.87 -3.12
N ALA A 308 -6.02 31.40 -2.10
CA ALA A 308 -5.32 32.29 -1.16
C ALA A 308 -4.24 33.12 -1.86
N THR A 309 -3.49 32.51 -2.77
CA THR A 309 -2.48 33.22 -3.57
C THR A 309 -3.10 34.31 -4.45
N LYS A 310 -4.23 34.00 -5.13
CA LYS A 310 -4.98 34.99 -5.93
C LYS A 310 -5.46 36.15 -5.07
N LEU A 311 -6.04 35.85 -3.90
CA LEU A 311 -6.52 36.88 -2.98
C LEU A 311 -5.37 37.75 -2.45
N ASN A 312 -4.25 37.16 -2.08
CA ASN A 312 -3.06 37.87 -1.64
C ASN A 312 -2.51 38.81 -2.75
N THR A 313 -2.45 38.32 -4.00
CA THR A 313 -2.02 39.12 -5.15
C THR A 313 -2.98 40.28 -5.39
N GLN A 314 -4.29 40.06 -5.32
CA GLN A 314 -5.29 41.10 -5.49
C GLN A 314 -5.20 42.15 -4.35
N THR A 315 -5.02 41.67 -3.12
CA THR A 315 -4.79 42.59 -1.96
C THR A 315 -3.52 43.41 -2.12
N GLN A 316 -2.44 42.78 -2.57
CA GLN A 316 -1.18 43.46 -2.83
C GLN A 316 -1.31 44.51 -3.94
N THR A 317 -2.04 44.19 -5.02
CA THR A 317 -2.33 45.16 -6.09
C THR A 317 -3.16 46.33 -5.56
N THR A 318 -4.22 46.07 -4.79
CA THR A 318 -5.08 47.09 -4.19
C THR A 318 -4.30 47.99 -3.24
N LEU A 319 -3.42 47.41 -2.39
CA LEU A 319 -2.55 48.18 -1.48
C LEU A 319 -1.54 49.02 -2.24
N SER A 320 -0.97 48.50 -3.34
CA SER A 320 -0.08 49.26 -4.23
C SER A 320 -0.80 50.44 -4.90
N ASP A 321 -2.04 50.25 -5.37
CA ASP A 321 -2.86 51.30 -5.96
C ASP A 321 -3.24 52.35 -4.92
N ILE A 322 -3.57 51.97 -3.70
CA ILE A 322 -3.83 52.90 -2.58
C ILE A 322 -2.57 53.65 -2.26
N LEU A 323 -1.40 53.00 -2.14
CA LEU A 323 -0.13 53.65 -1.87
C LEU A 323 0.20 54.66 -2.95
N ASN A 324 0.08 54.30 -4.23
CA ASN A 324 0.28 55.19 -5.37
C ASN A 324 -0.66 56.40 -5.35
N ASN A 325 -1.90 56.22 -4.91
CA ASN A 325 -2.88 57.31 -4.77
C ASN A 325 -2.62 58.21 -3.56
N VAL A 326 -2.05 57.66 -2.50
CA VAL A 326 -1.72 58.46 -1.28
C VAL A 326 -0.38 59.15 -1.42
N ASP A 327 0.64 58.50 -1.99
CA ASP A 327 2.00 59.02 -2.11
C ASP A 327 2.23 59.73 -3.46
N GLY A 328 1.39 59.42 -4.46
CA GLY A 328 1.38 60.05 -5.78
C GLY A 328 0.87 61.45 -5.69
N VAL A 329 1.77 62.44 -5.83
CA VAL A 329 1.35 63.85 -6.01
C VAL A 329 0.48 63.93 -7.27
N ASN A 330 -0.78 64.34 -7.10
CA ASN A 330 -1.66 64.57 -8.23
C ASN A 330 -1.11 65.68 -9.13
N GLN A 331 -0.41 65.29 -10.19
CA GLN A 331 0.28 66.19 -11.11
C GLN A 331 -0.66 67.28 -11.66
N THR A 332 -1.94 66.98 -11.86
CA THR A 332 -2.93 67.92 -12.28
C THR A 332 -3.17 69.00 -11.22
N GLN A 333 -3.30 68.62 -9.97
CA GLN A 333 -3.50 69.50 -8.84
C GLN A 333 -2.29 70.37 -8.56
N VAL A 334 -1.09 69.81 -8.68
CA VAL A 334 0.18 70.56 -8.59
C VAL A 334 0.30 71.54 -9.77
N GLY A 335 -0.04 71.10 -10.97
CA GLY A 335 -0.09 71.95 -12.18
C GLY A 335 -1.07 73.12 -12.01
N GLU A 336 -2.27 72.90 -11.50
CA GLU A 336 -3.23 73.97 -11.17
C GLU A 336 -2.72 74.92 -10.07
N GLN A 337 -2.05 74.43 -9.03
CA GLN A 337 -1.46 75.22 -8.01
C GLN A 337 -0.33 76.07 -8.57
N ILE A 338 0.52 75.50 -9.40
CA ILE A 338 1.63 76.27 -10.06
C ILE A 338 1.04 77.34 -10.98
N LEU A 339 0.02 77.06 -11.78
CA LEU A 339 -0.66 78.06 -12.61
C LEU A 339 -1.31 79.16 -11.77
N THR A 340 -1.91 78.82 -10.68
CA THR A 340 -2.52 79.78 -9.74
C THR A 340 -1.46 80.64 -9.11
N LEU A 341 -0.31 80.08 -8.72
CA LEU A 341 0.81 80.83 -8.16
C LEU A 341 1.47 81.74 -9.22
N GLN A 342 1.61 81.27 -10.47
CA GLN A 342 2.15 82.10 -11.56
C GLN A 342 1.20 83.28 -11.86
N ASN A 343 -0.10 83.05 -11.92
CA ASN A 343 -1.08 84.08 -12.09
C ASN A 343 -1.04 85.13 -10.95
N SER A 344 -0.99 84.63 -9.72
CA SER A 344 -0.88 85.48 -8.53
C SER A 344 0.44 86.30 -8.53
N LEU A 345 1.54 85.66 -8.93
CA LEU A 345 2.87 86.35 -9.04
C LEU A 345 2.80 87.40 -10.18
N SER A 346 2.26 87.08 -11.31
CA SER A 346 2.08 87.97 -12.46
C SER A 346 1.19 89.17 -12.06
N ALA A 347 0.11 88.92 -11.36
CA ALA A 347 -0.78 89.94 -10.86
C ALA A 347 -0.03 90.89 -9.82
N SER A 348 0.70 90.24 -8.90
CA SER A 348 1.52 91.01 -7.91
C SER A 348 2.60 91.86 -8.55
N MET A 349 3.29 91.29 -9.55
CA MET A 349 4.30 92.05 -10.34
C MET A 349 3.65 93.23 -11.08
N SER A 350 2.47 92.98 -11.69
CA SER A 350 1.71 94.01 -12.38
C SER A 350 1.30 95.17 -11.40
N VAL A 351 0.79 94.76 -10.23
CA VAL A 351 0.42 95.73 -9.19
C VAL A 351 1.67 96.47 -8.69
N THR A 352 2.79 95.81 -8.46
CA THR A 352 4.04 96.40 -8.06
C THR A 352 4.57 97.40 -9.11
N ALA A 353 4.51 96.98 -10.37
CA ALA A 353 4.93 97.85 -11.50
C ALA A 353 4.02 99.12 -11.61
N ARG A 354 2.69 98.95 -11.42
CA ARG A 354 1.76 100.07 -11.35
C ARG A 354 2.00 100.98 -10.15
N LEU A 355 2.32 100.44 -8.99
CA LEU A 355 2.70 101.17 -7.80
C LEU A 355 4.02 101.95 -8.00
N ALA A 356 5.02 101.32 -8.63
CA ALA A 356 6.29 101.94 -8.97
C ALA A 356 6.10 103.12 -9.97
N GLN A 357 5.20 102.90 -10.96
CA GLN A 357 4.84 103.96 -11.91
C GLN A 357 4.14 105.15 -11.23
N LEU A 358 3.20 104.84 -10.30
CA LEU A 358 2.51 105.85 -9.53
C LEU A 358 3.45 106.60 -8.59
N SER A 359 4.39 105.92 -7.97
CA SER A 359 5.45 106.54 -7.16
C SER A 359 6.41 107.43 -7.99
N LEU A 360 6.75 106.95 -9.21
CA LEU A 360 7.61 107.69 -10.10
C LEU A 360 6.93 108.95 -10.65
N VAL A 361 5.63 108.83 -10.99
CA VAL A 361 4.83 110.00 -11.42
C VAL A 361 4.66 111.05 -10.33
N ASN A 362 4.45 110.65 -9.09
CA ASN A 362 4.36 111.57 -7.97
C ASN A 362 5.70 112.27 -7.60
N TYR A 363 6.82 111.60 -7.94
CA TYR A 363 8.15 112.15 -7.66
C TYR A 363 8.68 113.09 -8.80
N LEU A 364 8.08 112.98 -10.01
CA LEU A 364 8.41 113.75 -11.18
C LEU A 364 7.39 114.89 -11.48
N ALA A 365 6.55 115.21 -10.55
CA ALA A 365 5.66 116.41 -10.74
C ALA A 365 6.53 117.65 -10.86
N PRO A 366 6.39 118.43 -11.92
CA PRO A 366 7.23 119.56 -12.18
C PRO A 366 6.92 120.65 -11.16
N VAL A 367 7.99 121.12 -10.53
CA VAL A 367 7.99 122.41 -9.82
C VAL A 367 7.89 123.47 -10.89
N SER A 368 6.70 123.96 -11.13
CA SER A 368 6.52 125.20 -11.92
C SER A 368 6.79 126.35 -10.99
N GLY A 369 7.87 127.09 -11.32
CA GLY A 369 8.20 128.40 -10.78
C GLY A 369 7.30 129.48 -11.21
#